data_cbf74e3f4de976730ca5d50c2878934e
#
_entry.id   cbf74e3f4de976730ca5d50c2878934e
#
_cell.length_a   1.000
_cell.length_b   1.000
_cell.length_c   1.000
_cell.angle_alpha   90.00
_cell.angle_beta   90.00
_cell.angle_gamma   90.00
#
_symmetry.space_group_name_H-M   'P 1'
#
loop_
_entity.id
_entity.type
_entity.pdbx_description
1 polymer ?
#
loop_
_entity_poly.entity_id
_entity_poly.type
_entity_poly.pdbx_seq_one_letter_code
_entity_poly.pdbx_strand_id
1 'polypeptide(L)'
;MPKTPKPATPDDRKPGAAAPAPYTTSLQQDGSRWLLTAQDDAPERRPAPGLVPAVENAIAIINYINHTPPHLASLTELATALAITKSHCHSILKTLVHFGWLRFDARAKLYELNSGLFASASSLLGAPVLDRIRHELGQLVQRIGFPAVLAQPQADDSFVVVDKFNSQQAMEVSYPIGHHLPRDAPANMRAYLAWKSAAEIDQWLESWQPRRYTSTTLMSADLLRAEIAATRKRGYARSIGELTEGLMALGMPIFNRYGEVAYVFTCSGLLSTVAPIEEALARELINTAIAINRAVLGRMPPDFPGL
;
A
#
# COMPACT_ATOMS: atom_id res chain seq x y z
N MET A 1 14.52 7.02 68.50
CA MET A 1 13.59 7.75 67.57
C MET A 1 14.05 7.48 66.15
N PRO A 2 13.28 6.78 65.37
CA PRO A 2 13.62 6.51 63.94
C PRO A 2 13.19 7.69 63.07
N LYS A 3 14.04 8.07 62.08
CA LYS A 3 13.82 9.13 61.12
C LYS A 3 12.77 8.71 60.09
N THR A 4 11.73 9.54 59.96
CA THR A 4 10.72 9.43 58.91
C THR A 4 11.32 9.64 57.51
N PRO A 5 10.91 8.87 56.49
CA PRO A 5 11.36 9.08 55.13
C PRO A 5 10.63 10.27 54.47
N LYS A 6 11.39 11.02 53.69
CA LYS A 6 10.97 12.18 52.91
C LYS A 6 10.10 11.74 51.71
N PRO A 7 9.02 12.45 51.38
CA PRO A 7 8.20 12.07 50.24
C PRO A 7 8.92 12.30 48.92
N ALA A 8 8.76 11.35 48.00
CA ALA A 8 9.30 11.38 46.64
C ALA A 8 8.63 12.52 45.85
N THR A 9 9.45 13.27 45.12
CA THR A 9 9.03 14.27 44.12
C THR A 9 8.42 13.58 42.90
N PRO A 10 7.43 14.20 42.22
CA PRO A 10 6.78 13.61 41.06
C PRO A 10 7.71 13.58 39.86
N ASP A 11 7.90 12.41 39.40
CA ASP A 11 8.13 11.80 38.11
C ASP A 11 8.37 12.78 36.92
N ASP A 12 9.65 12.82 36.51
CA ASP A 12 10.07 13.29 35.18
C ASP A 12 9.62 12.28 34.11
N ARG A 13 8.34 12.30 33.77
CA ARG A 13 7.85 11.61 32.57
C ARG A 13 8.39 12.32 31.35
N LYS A 14 9.34 11.69 30.67
CA LYS A 14 9.72 12.04 29.29
C LYS A 14 8.45 12.24 28.46
N PRO A 15 8.33 13.30 27.67
CA PRO A 15 7.19 13.48 26.79
C PRO A 15 7.08 12.26 25.87
N GLY A 16 5.92 11.61 25.90
CA GLY A 16 5.60 10.49 25.03
C GLY A 16 5.85 10.87 23.58
N ALA A 17 6.39 9.94 22.81
CA ALA A 17 6.58 10.08 21.40
C ALA A 17 5.29 10.63 20.76
N ALA A 18 5.41 11.72 20.02
CA ALA A 18 4.29 12.33 19.30
C ALA A 18 3.61 11.25 18.46
N ALA A 19 2.28 11.19 18.53
CA ALA A 19 1.49 10.30 17.69
C ALA A 19 1.88 10.56 16.21
N PRO A 20 2.10 9.51 15.40
CA PRO A 20 2.40 9.70 13.99
C PRO A 20 1.28 10.52 13.34
N ALA A 21 1.67 11.42 12.42
CA ALA A 21 0.75 12.32 11.73
C ALA A 21 -0.38 11.54 11.06
N PRO A 22 -1.61 12.09 10.99
CA PRO A 22 -2.73 11.41 10.35
C PRO A 22 -2.43 11.21 8.86
N TYR A 23 -2.94 10.10 8.30
CA TYR A 23 -2.90 9.81 6.87
C TYR A 23 -3.57 10.97 6.13
N THR A 24 -2.80 11.73 5.36
CA THR A 24 -3.33 12.89 4.67
C THR A 24 -3.83 12.46 3.29
N THR A 25 -5.12 12.60 3.05
CA THR A 25 -5.70 12.46 1.71
C THR A 25 -5.74 13.81 1.03
N SER A 26 -5.29 13.89 -0.21
CA SER A 26 -5.41 15.09 -1.02
C SER A 26 -6.29 14.85 -2.24
N LEU A 27 -7.11 15.83 -2.59
CA LEU A 27 -7.84 15.86 -3.86
C LEU A 27 -6.92 16.42 -4.93
N GLN A 28 -6.65 15.61 -5.96
CA GLN A 28 -5.90 16.03 -7.14
C GLN A 28 -6.80 15.96 -8.37
N GLN A 29 -6.65 16.94 -9.26
CA GLN A 29 -7.36 16.95 -10.53
C GLN A 29 -6.47 16.36 -11.62
N ASP A 30 -6.97 15.30 -12.27
CA ASP A 30 -6.36 14.71 -13.46
C ASP A 30 -7.31 14.88 -14.65
N GLY A 31 -7.03 15.88 -15.45
CA GLY A 31 -7.93 16.31 -16.53
C GLY A 31 -9.30 16.74 -16.00
N SER A 32 -10.39 16.07 -16.41
CA SER A 32 -11.76 16.32 -15.94
C SER A 32 -12.16 15.50 -14.69
N ARG A 33 -11.24 14.70 -14.14
CA ARG A 33 -11.50 13.80 -13.00
C ARG A 33 -10.88 14.34 -11.72
N TRP A 34 -11.59 14.10 -10.61
CA TRP A 34 -11.08 14.35 -9.27
C TRP A 34 -10.63 13.02 -8.67
N LEU A 35 -9.34 12.94 -8.35
CA LEU A 35 -8.72 11.78 -7.70
C LEU A 35 -8.49 12.10 -6.22
N LEU A 36 -9.00 11.24 -5.34
CA LEU A 36 -8.64 11.27 -3.94
C LEU A 36 -7.40 10.35 -3.78
N THR A 37 -6.25 10.95 -3.58
CA THR A 37 -5.00 10.22 -3.35
C THR A 37 -4.60 10.35 -1.88
N ALA A 38 -4.23 9.23 -1.26
CA ALA A 38 -3.56 9.28 0.03
C ALA A 38 -2.11 9.71 -0.20
N GLN A 39 -1.64 10.68 0.58
CA GLN A 39 -0.22 11.02 0.60
C GLN A 39 0.53 10.02 1.48
N ASP A 40 1.63 9.48 0.96
CA ASP A 40 2.58 8.73 1.77
C ASP A 40 3.26 9.69 2.74
N ASP A 41 2.97 9.55 4.02
CA ASP A 41 3.93 9.97 5.03
C ASP A 41 5.08 8.94 4.96
N ALA A 42 6.17 9.32 4.29
CA ALA A 42 7.35 8.49 4.21
C ALA A 42 7.73 8.02 5.63
N PRO A 43 7.87 6.71 5.86
CA PRO A 43 8.22 6.22 7.18
C PRO A 43 9.54 6.85 7.60
N GLU A 44 9.61 7.36 8.85
CA GLU A 44 10.87 7.82 9.43
C GLU A 44 11.93 6.73 9.21
N ARG A 45 12.97 7.07 8.43
CA ARG A 45 14.06 6.17 8.11
C ARG A 45 14.89 5.93 9.36
N ARG A 46 14.59 4.87 10.10
CA ARG A 46 15.54 4.28 11.03
C ARG A 46 16.44 3.34 10.24
N PRO A 47 17.78 3.55 10.26
CA PRO A 47 18.70 2.62 9.62
C PRO A 47 18.49 1.22 10.21
N ALA A 48 18.06 0.28 9.39
CA ALA A 48 18.00 -1.10 9.82
C ALA A 48 19.43 -1.67 9.83
N PRO A 49 19.86 -2.37 10.87
CA PRO A 49 21.21 -2.93 10.94
C PRO A 49 21.44 -3.92 9.79
N GLY A 50 22.58 -3.78 9.11
CA GLY A 50 23.01 -4.69 8.02
C GLY A 50 22.64 -4.24 6.62
N LEU A 51 21.97 -3.10 6.43
CA LEU A 51 21.70 -2.53 5.11
C LEU A 51 22.92 -1.75 4.58
N VAL A 52 23.04 -1.67 3.24
CA VAL A 52 24.10 -0.93 2.55
C VAL A 52 23.61 0.50 2.30
N PRO A 53 24.17 1.54 2.99
CA PRO A 53 23.64 2.90 2.94
C PRO A 53 23.59 3.50 1.52
N ALA A 54 24.53 3.14 0.65
CA ALA A 54 24.53 3.62 -0.74
C ALA A 54 23.34 3.09 -1.54
N VAL A 55 22.92 1.84 -1.30
CA VAL A 55 21.77 1.22 -1.94
C VAL A 55 20.48 1.82 -1.41
N GLU A 56 20.36 2.00 -0.09
CA GLU A 56 19.21 2.66 0.52
C GLU A 56 19.02 4.08 -0.04
N ASN A 57 20.10 4.85 -0.13
CA ASN A 57 20.06 6.19 -0.66
C ASN A 57 19.73 6.23 -2.16
N ALA A 58 20.20 5.25 -2.95
CA ALA A 58 19.82 5.13 -4.36
C ALA A 58 18.31 4.88 -4.54
N ILE A 59 17.77 3.95 -3.78
CA ILE A 59 16.32 3.66 -3.76
C ILE A 59 15.53 4.91 -3.35
N ALA A 60 16.00 5.63 -2.32
CA ALA A 60 15.35 6.83 -1.85
C ALA A 60 15.33 7.96 -2.87
N ILE A 61 16.43 8.16 -3.62
CA ILE A 61 16.48 9.14 -4.69
C ILE A 61 15.47 8.81 -5.77
N ILE A 62 15.39 7.55 -6.20
CA ILE A 62 14.43 7.09 -7.20
C ILE A 62 13.01 7.35 -6.71
N ASN A 63 12.68 6.95 -5.48
CA ASN A 63 11.35 7.14 -4.90
C ASN A 63 11.00 8.62 -4.74
N TYR A 64 11.95 9.47 -4.29
CA TYR A 64 11.73 10.91 -4.17
C TYR A 64 11.31 11.52 -5.52
N ILE A 65 12.07 11.26 -6.58
CA ILE A 65 11.75 11.80 -7.92
C ILE A 65 10.42 11.23 -8.42
N ASN A 66 10.14 9.93 -8.16
CA ASN A 66 8.92 9.27 -8.62
C ASN A 66 7.65 9.82 -7.97
N HIS A 67 7.71 10.19 -6.68
CA HIS A 67 6.52 10.59 -5.91
C HIS A 67 6.38 12.10 -5.71
N THR A 68 7.42 12.89 -6.03
CA THR A 68 7.41 14.34 -5.79
C THR A 68 7.22 15.08 -7.12
N PRO A 69 6.03 15.65 -7.38
CA PRO A 69 5.83 16.51 -8.55
C PRO A 69 6.77 17.71 -8.53
N PRO A 70 7.31 18.15 -9.65
CA PRO A 70 7.01 17.76 -11.04
C PRO A 70 7.79 16.52 -11.55
N HIS A 71 8.24 15.62 -10.68
CA HIS A 71 9.04 14.42 -10.99
C HIS A 71 10.46 14.74 -11.52
N LEU A 72 10.97 15.87 -11.09
CA LEU A 72 12.29 16.41 -11.38
C LEU A 72 12.92 16.88 -10.07
N ALA A 73 14.21 16.68 -9.90
CA ALA A 73 14.90 17.18 -8.70
C ALA A 73 16.36 17.56 -8.98
N SER A 74 16.84 18.60 -8.31
CA SER A 74 18.25 19.00 -8.34
C SER A 74 19.08 18.20 -7.32
N LEU A 75 20.40 18.15 -7.52
CA LEU A 75 21.34 17.57 -6.54
C LEU A 75 21.15 18.16 -5.13
N THR A 76 20.97 19.47 -5.05
CA THR A 76 20.86 20.15 -3.75
C THR A 76 19.55 19.81 -3.05
N GLU A 77 18.47 19.76 -3.79
CA GLU A 77 17.16 19.36 -3.28
C GLU A 77 17.17 17.92 -2.74
N LEU A 78 17.67 16.97 -3.54
CA LEU A 78 17.79 15.57 -3.13
C LEU A 78 18.67 15.38 -1.90
N ALA A 79 19.84 16.08 -1.86
CA ALA A 79 20.75 16.00 -0.73
C ALA A 79 20.10 16.52 0.56
N THR A 80 19.32 17.61 0.46
CA THR A 80 18.62 18.21 1.59
C THR A 80 17.45 17.36 2.04
N ALA A 81 16.57 16.97 1.12
CA ALA A 81 15.37 16.20 1.41
C ALA A 81 15.67 14.82 2.03
N LEU A 82 16.77 14.20 1.58
CA LEU A 82 17.16 12.86 2.02
C LEU A 82 18.22 12.87 3.14
N ALA A 83 18.61 14.04 3.63
CA ALA A 83 19.63 14.23 4.67
C ALA A 83 20.97 13.53 4.36
N ILE A 84 21.41 13.55 3.09
CA ILE A 84 22.69 12.99 2.63
C ILE A 84 23.65 14.08 2.17
N THR A 85 24.97 13.84 2.28
CA THR A 85 25.95 14.84 1.83
C THR A 85 25.90 15.01 0.32
N LYS A 86 26.12 16.23 -0.18
CA LYS A 86 26.14 16.53 -1.62
C LYS A 86 27.11 15.64 -2.40
N SER A 87 28.30 15.36 -1.84
CA SER A 87 29.29 14.48 -2.47
C SER A 87 28.77 13.06 -2.63
N HIS A 88 28.16 12.50 -1.58
CA HIS A 88 27.59 11.15 -1.62
C HIS A 88 26.39 11.07 -2.58
N CYS A 89 25.47 12.05 -2.49
CA CYS A 89 24.36 12.16 -3.43
C CYS A 89 24.83 12.25 -4.88
N HIS A 90 25.82 13.07 -5.18
CA HIS A 90 26.39 13.20 -6.53
C HIS A 90 26.98 11.89 -7.06
N SER A 91 27.69 11.12 -6.21
CA SER A 91 28.25 9.83 -6.60
C SER A 91 27.15 8.82 -6.96
N ILE A 92 26.05 8.77 -6.18
CA ILE A 92 24.90 7.92 -6.46
C ILE A 92 24.21 8.36 -7.76
N LEU A 93 23.92 9.65 -7.92
CA LEU A 93 23.28 10.20 -9.12
C LEU A 93 24.09 9.89 -10.38
N LYS A 94 25.42 10.06 -10.33
CA LYS A 94 26.31 9.70 -11.42
C LYS A 94 26.20 8.23 -11.80
N THR A 95 26.11 7.34 -10.81
CA THR A 95 25.93 5.91 -11.03
C THR A 95 24.57 5.62 -11.67
N LEU A 96 23.48 6.18 -11.15
CA LEU A 96 22.14 5.98 -11.69
C LEU A 96 22.00 6.50 -13.13
N VAL A 97 22.65 7.63 -13.46
CA VAL A 97 22.71 8.16 -14.82
C VAL A 97 23.53 7.25 -15.74
N HIS A 98 24.69 6.72 -15.25
CA HIS A 98 25.52 5.79 -16.01
C HIS A 98 24.76 4.52 -16.42
N PHE A 99 23.92 3.96 -15.52
CA PHE A 99 23.09 2.80 -15.80
C PHE A 99 21.77 3.14 -16.52
N GLY A 100 21.55 4.41 -16.87
CA GLY A 100 20.34 4.86 -17.56
C GLY A 100 19.07 4.85 -16.73
N TRP A 101 19.16 4.72 -15.40
CA TRP A 101 18.02 4.79 -14.50
C TRP A 101 17.54 6.21 -14.29
N LEU A 102 18.47 7.17 -14.35
CA LEU A 102 18.17 8.60 -14.38
C LEU A 102 18.70 9.25 -15.65
N ARG A 103 18.05 10.33 -16.06
CA ARG A 103 18.55 11.29 -17.03
C ARG A 103 18.92 12.60 -16.32
N PHE A 104 20.02 13.23 -16.73
CA PHE A 104 20.44 14.51 -16.24
C PHE A 104 20.29 15.58 -17.32
N ASP A 105 19.50 16.61 -17.05
CA ASP A 105 19.42 17.79 -17.89
C ASP A 105 20.54 18.77 -17.48
N ALA A 106 21.52 18.94 -18.35
CA ALA A 106 22.68 19.81 -18.08
C ALA A 106 22.32 21.30 -18.09
N ARG A 107 21.22 21.71 -18.76
CA ARG A 107 20.76 23.11 -18.78
C ARG A 107 20.00 23.46 -17.50
N ALA A 108 19.01 22.66 -17.16
CA ALA A 108 18.19 22.86 -15.97
C ALA A 108 18.88 22.43 -14.67
N LYS A 109 19.95 21.61 -14.75
CA LYS A 109 20.62 20.97 -13.59
C LYS A 109 19.68 20.06 -12.81
N LEU A 110 18.76 19.39 -13.49
CA LEU A 110 17.74 18.51 -12.91
C LEU A 110 17.95 17.06 -13.33
N TYR A 111 17.53 16.15 -12.46
CA TYR A 111 17.50 14.71 -12.67
C TYR A 111 16.04 14.27 -12.78
N GLU A 112 15.77 13.30 -13.65
CA GLU A 112 14.47 12.66 -13.84
C GLU A 112 14.63 11.15 -14.03
N LEU A 113 13.55 10.40 -13.81
CA LEU A 113 13.54 8.96 -14.09
C LEU A 113 13.70 8.68 -15.58
N ASN A 114 14.36 7.57 -15.91
CA ASN A 114 14.62 7.19 -17.29
C ASN A 114 14.31 5.70 -17.54
N SER A 115 14.22 5.32 -18.79
CA SER A 115 13.79 4.00 -19.28
C SER A 115 14.66 2.81 -18.84
N GLY A 116 15.88 3.03 -18.36
CA GLY A 116 16.71 1.98 -17.76
C GLY A 116 16.05 1.26 -16.59
N LEU A 117 15.16 1.94 -15.85
CA LEU A 117 14.35 1.31 -14.81
C LEU A 117 13.38 0.26 -15.38
N PHE A 118 12.72 0.55 -16.51
CA PHE A 118 11.85 -0.42 -17.20
C PHE A 118 12.65 -1.63 -17.69
N ALA A 119 13.85 -1.41 -18.24
CA ALA A 119 14.70 -2.50 -18.68
C ALA A 119 15.10 -3.42 -17.51
N SER A 120 15.43 -2.85 -16.34
CA SER A 120 15.74 -3.61 -15.14
C SER A 120 14.53 -4.35 -14.55
N ALA A 121 13.32 -3.83 -14.72
CA ALA A 121 12.07 -4.43 -14.24
C ALA A 121 11.32 -5.24 -15.31
N SER A 122 11.90 -5.46 -16.48
CA SER A 122 11.20 -6.04 -17.64
C SER A 122 10.60 -7.42 -17.39
N SER A 123 11.26 -8.26 -16.57
CA SER A 123 10.73 -9.57 -16.18
C SER A 123 9.46 -9.48 -15.31
N LEU A 124 9.30 -8.41 -14.55
CA LEU A 124 8.09 -8.15 -13.78
C LEU A 124 6.98 -7.58 -14.66
N LEU A 125 7.33 -6.65 -15.56
CA LEU A 125 6.36 -5.97 -16.43
C LEU A 125 5.76 -6.91 -17.49
N GLY A 126 6.55 -7.85 -18.00
CA GLY A 126 6.13 -8.86 -18.97
C GLY A 126 5.70 -10.19 -18.36
N ALA A 127 5.40 -10.25 -17.07
CA ALA A 127 4.98 -11.49 -16.42
C ALA A 127 3.59 -11.93 -16.91
N PRO A 128 3.42 -13.13 -17.53
CA PRO A 128 2.13 -13.59 -18.06
C PRO A 128 1.01 -13.63 -17.00
N VAL A 129 1.38 -13.78 -15.73
CA VAL A 129 0.46 -13.74 -14.59
C VAL A 129 -0.18 -12.36 -14.47
N LEU A 130 0.60 -11.27 -14.54
CA LEU A 130 0.09 -9.92 -14.45
C LEU A 130 -0.81 -9.56 -15.64
N ASP A 131 -0.48 -10.00 -16.84
CA ASP A 131 -1.31 -9.74 -18.03
C ASP A 131 -2.69 -10.40 -17.92
N ARG A 132 -2.75 -11.63 -17.36
CA ARG A 132 -4.03 -12.29 -17.09
C ARG A 132 -4.84 -11.56 -16.02
N ILE A 133 -4.21 -11.13 -14.94
CA ILE A 133 -4.85 -10.34 -13.88
C ILE A 133 -5.37 -9.02 -14.46
N ARG A 134 -4.57 -8.32 -15.26
CA ARG A 134 -4.94 -7.06 -15.93
C ARG A 134 -6.17 -7.20 -16.80
N HIS A 135 -6.22 -8.28 -17.58
CA HIS A 135 -7.37 -8.57 -18.44
C HIS A 135 -8.67 -8.70 -17.64
N GLU A 136 -8.68 -9.52 -16.62
CA GLU A 136 -9.86 -9.79 -15.78
C GLU A 136 -10.30 -8.54 -14.98
N LEU A 137 -9.34 -7.84 -14.36
CA LEU A 137 -9.65 -6.62 -13.60
C LEU A 137 -10.10 -5.47 -14.51
N GLY A 138 -9.54 -5.36 -15.71
CA GLY A 138 -10.00 -4.40 -16.71
C GLY A 138 -11.46 -4.65 -17.10
N GLN A 139 -11.85 -5.91 -17.32
CA GLN A 139 -13.25 -6.27 -17.57
C GLN A 139 -14.15 -6.04 -16.37
N LEU A 140 -13.68 -6.38 -15.16
CA LEU A 140 -14.44 -6.13 -13.93
C LEU A 140 -14.81 -4.65 -13.80
N VAL A 141 -13.83 -3.75 -13.89
CA VAL A 141 -14.03 -2.30 -13.73
C VAL A 141 -15.05 -1.75 -14.74
N GLN A 142 -15.06 -2.26 -15.98
CA GLN A 142 -16.06 -1.88 -16.98
C GLN A 142 -17.47 -2.37 -16.61
N ARG A 143 -17.59 -3.55 -15.99
CA ARG A 143 -18.90 -4.09 -15.58
C ARG A 143 -19.46 -3.39 -14.34
N ILE A 144 -18.60 -3.15 -13.33
CA ILE A 144 -19.06 -2.63 -12.04
C ILE A 144 -19.08 -1.10 -11.97
N GLY A 145 -18.32 -0.40 -12.83
CA GLY A 145 -18.22 1.07 -12.82
C GLY A 145 -17.38 1.65 -11.66
N PHE A 146 -16.72 0.83 -10.84
CA PHE A 146 -15.83 1.27 -9.76
C PHE A 146 -14.38 1.01 -10.11
N PRO A 147 -13.42 1.86 -9.66
CA PRO A 147 -12.01 1.63 -9.86
C PRO A 147 -11.52 0.43 -9.05
N ALA A 148 -10.46 -0.20 -9.52
CA ALA A 148 -9.75 -1.24 -8.80
C ALA A 148 -8.26 -0.93 -8.73
N VAL A 149 -7.61 -1.36 -7.65
CA VAL A 149 -6.15 -1.38 -7.51
C VAL A 149 -5.69 -2.79 -7.21
N LEU A 150 -4.56 -3.17 -7.80
CA LEU A 150 -3.87 -4.42 -7.54
C LEU A 150 -2.66 -4.12 -6.66
N ALA A 151 -2.57 -4.75 -5.51
CA ALA A 151 -1.48 -4.59 -4.57
C ALA A 151 -0.79 -5.92 -4.28
N GLN A 152 0.52 -5.87 -4.08
CA GLN A 152 1.35 -7.03 -3.74
C GLN A 152 1.80 -6.92 -2.29
N PRO A 153 1.58 -7.98 -1.46
CA PRO A 153 2.14 -8.05 -0.11
C PRO A 153 3.67 -8.01 -0.16
N GLN A 154 4.29 -7.30 0.79
CA GLN A 154 5.72 -7.21 0.98
C GLN A 154 6.18 -8.04 2.18
N ALA A 155 7.50 -8.18 2.36
CA ALA A 155 8.10 -8.98 3.44
C ALA A 155 7.81 -8.43 4.85
N ASP A 156 7.47 -7.15 4.97
CA ASP A 156 7.06 -6.47 6.21
C ASP A 156 5.53 -6.42 6.40
N ASP A 157 4.81 -7.21 5.61
CA ASP A 157 3.34 -7.26 5.51
C ASP A 157 2.69 -5.96 5.00
N SER A 158 3.44 -4.95 4.58
CA SER A 158 2.92 -3.80 3.85
C SER A 158 2.49 -4.20 2.43
N PHE A 159 1.87 -3.29 1.68
CA PHE A 159 1.42 -3.58 0.32
C PHE A 159 1.92 -2.52 -0.63
N VAL A 160 2.38 -2.93 -1.82
CA VAL A 160 2.74 -2.02 -2.90
C VAL A 160 1.70 -2.12 -4.00
N VAL A 161 1.15 -1.00 -4.43
CA VAL A 161 0.27 -0.93 -5.59
C VAL A 161 1.08 -1.21 -6.85
N VAL A 162 0.79 -2.33 -7.52
CA VAL A 162 1.50 -2.77 -8.73
C VAL A 162 0.73 -2.43 -10.01
N ASP A 163 -0.60 -2.20 -9.89
CA ASP A 163 -1.42 -1.76 -11.02
C ASP A 163 -2.70 -1.07 -10.55
N LYS A 164 -3.30 -0.26 -11.42
CA LYS A 164 -4.58 0.42 -11.17
C LYS A 164 -5.48 0.38 -12.40
N PHE A 165 -6.78 0.28 -12.16
CA PHE A 165 -7.81 0.19 -13.19
C PHE A 165 -8.83 1.28 -12.93
N ASN A 166 -8.86 2.28 -13.80
CA ASN A 166 -9.74 3.43 -13.65
C ASN A 166 -11.13 3.11 -14.17
N SER A 167 -12.15 3.61 -13.49
CA SER A 167 -13.53 3.57 -13.97
C SER A 167 -13.84 4.80 -14.83
N GLN A 168 -15.09 4.91 -15.27
CA GLN A 168 -15.55 6.10 -16.00
C GLN A 168 -16.27 7.13 -15.10
N GLN A 169 -16.17 6.97 -13.77
CA GLN A 169 -16.80 7.89 -12.84
C GLN A 169 -16.04 9.22 -12.77
N ALA A 170 -16.77 10.30 -12.51
CA ALA A 170 -16.18 11.64 -12.38
C ALA A 170 -15.30 11.79 -11.13
N MET A 171 -15.55 10.98 -10.09
CA MET A 171 -14.74 10.94 -8.88
C MET A 171 -14.29 9.51 -8.61
N GLU A 172 -13.00 9.32 -8.51
CA GLU A 172 -12.39 8.03 -8.21
C GLU A 172 -11.49 8.13 -6.98
N VAL A 173 -11.54 7.09 -6.15
CA VAL A 173 -10.54 6.86 -5.12
C VAL A 173 -9.52 5.89 -5.68
N SER A 174 -8.31 6.35 -5.92
CA SER A 174 -7.25 5.55 -6.52
C SER A 174 -5.91 5.86 -5.86
N TYR A 175 -5.04 4.85 -5.87
CA TYR A 175 -3.66 5.00 -5.45
C TYR A 175 -2.74 4.90 -6.68
N PRO A 176 -1.67 5.70 -6.78
CA PRO A 176 -0.72 5.58 -7.88
C PRO A 176 0.03 4.24 -7.82
N ILE A 177 0.48 3.76 -8.97
CA ILE A 177 1.37 2.59 -9.02
C ILE A 177 2.66 2.93 -8.26
N GLY A 178 3.15 1.98 -7.46
CA GLY A 178 4.30 2.17 -6.57
C GLY A 178 3.94 2.74 -5.19
N HIS A 179 2.68 3.12 -4.94
CA HIS A 179 2.24 3.58 -3.63
C HIS A 179 2.32 2.47 -2.59
N HIS A 180 2.85 2.80 -1.41
CA HIS A 180 2.93 1.88 -0.28
C HIS A 180 1.72 2.06 0.63
N LEU A 181 0.90 1.00 0.74
CA LEU A 181 -0.15 0.92 1.72
C LEU A 181 0.40 0.28 3.00
N PRO A 182 0.01 0.77 4.18
CA PRO A 182 0.50 0.24 5.44
C PRO A 182 0.05 -1.21 5.64
N ARG A 183 0.79 -1.96 6.48
CA ARG A 183 0.48 -3.36 6.79
C ARG A 183 -0.93 -3.58 7.37
N ASP A 184 -1.49 -2.56 7.99
CA ASP A 184 -2.83 -2.56 8.58
C ASP A 184 -3.88 -1.81 7.73
N ALA A 185 -3.60 -1.60 6.42
CA ALA A 185 -4.60 -1.11 5.47
C ALA A 185 -5.81 -2.06 5.45
N PRO A 186 -7.03 -1.65 5.95
CA PRO A 186 -8.03 -2.59 6.42
C PRO A 186 -8.51 -3.62 5.39
N ALA A 187 -8.85 -3.20 4.17
CA ALA A 187 -9.34 -4.12 3.14
C ALA A 187 -8.22 -5.05 2.63
N ASN A 188 -7.00 -4.51 2.40
CA ASN A 188 -5.85 -5.28 1.93
C ASN A 188 -5.41 -6.30 2.97
N MET A 189 -5.21 -5.85 4.21
CA MET A 189 -4.76 -6.66 5.32
C MET A 189 -5.72 -7.82 5.59
N ARG A 190 -7.03 -7.57 5.66
CA ARG A 190 -8.03 -8.61 5.91
C ARG A 190 -8.12 -9.61 4.76
N ALA A 191 -8.07 -9.15 3.51
CA ALA A 191 -8.03 -10.03 2.34
C ALA A 191 -6.77 -10.91 2.32
N TYR A 192 -5.66 -10.43 2.86
CA TYR A 192 -4.41 -11.17 2.99
C TYR A 192 -4.43 -12.15 4.16
N LEU A 193 -4.82 -11.70 5.36
CA LEU A 193 -4.76 -12.50 6.59
C LEU A 193 -5.85 -13.57 6.68
N ALA A 194 -7.03 -13.35 6.09
CA ALA A 194 -8.16 -14.28 6.20
C ALA A 194 -7.83 -15.71 5.74
N TRP A 195 -6.80 -15.89 4.95
CA TRP A 195 -6.41 -17.18 4.35
C TRP A 195 -5.14 -17.78 4.97
N LYS A 196 -4.58 -17.12 5.97
CA LYS A 196 -3.47 -17.64 6.77
C LYS A 196 -3.98 -18.59 7.84
N SER A 197 -3.06 -19.37 8.41
CA SER A 197 -3.36 -20.23 9.57
C SER A 197 -3.66 -19.38 10.82
N ALA A 198 -4.36 -19.96 11.79
CA ALA A 198 -4.63 -19.28 13.06
C ALA A 198 -3.34 -18.81 13.77
N ALA A 199 -2.29 -19.64 13.75
CA ALA A 199 -1.00 -19.31 14.34
C ALA A 199 -0.33 -18.10 13.67
N GLU A 200 -0.37 -18.01 12.34
CA GLU A 200 0.15 -16.85 11.60
C GLU A 200 -0.64 -15.56 11.90
N ILE A 201 -1.98 -15.68 12.00
CA ILE A 201 -2.84 -14.55 12.38
C ILE A 201 -2.50 -14.08 13.79
N ASP A 202 -2.31 -15.01 14.74
CA ASP A 202 -1.94 -14.71 16.14
C ASP A 202 -0.59 -14.00 16.19
N GLN A 203 0.42 -14.53 15.51
CA GLN A 203 1.75 -13.93 15.41
C GLN A 203 1.70 -12.52 14.80
N TRP A 204 0.88 -12.32 13.78
CA TRP A 204 0.69 -11.01 13.16
C TRP A 204 0.06 -10.03 14.14
N LEU A 205 -0.98 -10.45 14.87
CA LEU A 205 -1.68 -9.62 15.87
C LEU A 205 -0.80 -9.26 17.07
N GLU A 206 0.10 -10.16 17.52
CA GLU A 206 1.07 -9.89 18.57
C GLU A 206 2.03 -8.75 18.21
N SER A 207 2.41 -8.66 16.94
CA SER A 207 3.30 -7.61 16.42
C SER A 207 2.56 -6.34 15.96
N TRP A 208 1.22 -6.37 15.96
CA TRP A 208 0.42 -5.27 15.44
C TRP A 208 0.39 -4.09 16.42
N GLN A 209 0.75 -2.93 15.89
CA GLN A 209 0.62 -1.65 16.56
C GLN A 209 -0.51 -0.87 15.89
N PRO A 210 -1.73 -0.84 16.47
CA PRO A 210 -2.88 -0.23 15.82
C PRO A 210 -2.67 1.26 15.60
N ARG A 211 -2.86 1.68 14.37
CA ARG A 211 -2.87 3.10 13.97
C ARG A 211 -4.32 3.53 13.71
N ARG A 212 -4.70 4.66 14.32
CA ARG A 212 -6.02 5.25 14.08
C ARG A 212 -5.94 6.16 12.85
N TYR A 213 -6.63 5.79 11.79
CA TYR A 213 -6.75 6.58 10.56
C TYR A 213 -8.01 7.46 10.60
N THR A 214 -9.11 6.91 11.14
CA THR A 214 -10.41 7.59 11.26
C THR A 214 -11.06 7.26 12.60
N SER A 215 -12.22 7.82 12.86
CA SER A 215 -13.02 7.48 14.05
C SER A 215 -13.53 6.04 14.05
N THR A 216 -13.67 5.41 12.87
CA THR A 216 -14.19 4.05 12.70
C THR A 216 -13.09 2.98 12.56
N THR A 217 -11.81 3.36 12.58
CA THR A 217 -10.69 2.39 12.52
C THR A 217 -10.77 1.40 13.67
N LEU A 218 -10.70 0.09 13.39
CA LEU A 218 -10.64 -0.93 14.41
C LEU A 218 -9.30 -0.86 15.17
N MET A 219 -9.38 -0.73 16.50
CA MET A 219 -8.23 -0.55 17.38
C MET A 219 -8.02 -1.73 18.36
N SER A 220 -8.90 -2.74 18.30
CA SER A 220 -8.86 -3.93 19.18
C SER A 220 -8.43 -5.16 18.39
N ALA A 221 -7.46 -5.90 18.91
CA ALA A 221 -7.01 -7.16 18.32
C ALA A 221 -8.14 -8.20 18.25
N ASP A 222 -9.00 -8.27 19.27
CA ASP A 222 -10.13 -9.19 19.29
C ASP A 222 -11.15 -8.87 18.22
N LEU A 223 -11.50 -7.59 18.05
CA LEU A 223 -12.41 -7.15 16.99
C LEU A 223 -11.80 -7.39 15.61
N LEU A 224 -10.51 -7.13 15.45
CA LEU A 224 -9.83 -7.41 14.19
C LEU A 224 -9.78 -8.91 13.88
N ARG A 225 -9.51 -9.76 14.87
CA ARG A 225 -9.57 -11.23 14.73
C ARG A 225 -10.96 -11.69 14.28
N ALA A 226 -12.00 -11.17 14.91
CA ALA A 226 -13.39 -11.50 14.54
C ALA A 226 -13.69 -11.06 13.10
N GLU A 227 -13.22 -9.89 12.67
CA GLU A 227 -13.44 -9.39 11.30
C GLU A 227 -12.60 -10.16 10.26
N ILE A 228 -11.39 -10.64 10.60
CA ILE A 228 -10.60 -11.55 9.75
C ILE A 228 -11.38 -12.88 9.55
N ALA A 229 -11.93 -13.46 10.63
CA ALA A 229 -12.75 -14.68 10.55
C ALA A 229 -14.03 -14.45 9.73
N ALA A 230 -14.69 -13.30 9.92
CA ALA A 230 -15.87 -12.92 9.13
C ALA A 230 -15.50 -12.71 7.65
N THR A 231 -14.33 -12.15 7.34
CA THR A 231 -13.81 -12.01 5.97
C THR A 231 -13.66 -13.37 5.30
N ARG A 232 -13.06 -14.35 5.97
CA ARG A 232 -12.96 -15.73 5.44
C ARG A 232 -14.32 -16.35 5.16
N LYS A 233 -15.26 -16.24 6.11
CA LYS A 233 -16.63 -16.78 5.96
C LYS A 233 -17.40 -16.10 4.83
N ARG A 234 -17.26 -14.80 4.67
CA ARG A 234 -17.93 -13.96 3.68
C ARG A 234 -17.30 -14.09 2.29
N GLY A 235 -15.98 -14.38 2.24
CA GLY A 235 -15.20 -14.54 1.02
C GLY A 235 -14.56 -13.26 0.50
N TYR A 236 -14.84 -12.11 1.13
CA TYR A 236 -14.24 -10.82 0.78
C TYR A 236 -13.98 -9.99 2.01
N ALA A 237 -12.93 -9.18 1.96
CA ALA A 237 -12.64 -8.17 2.96
C ALA A 237 -13.45 -6.92 2.69
N ARG A 238 -13.81 -6.19 3.75
CA ARG A 238 -14.41 -4.87 3.64
C ARG A 238 -13.77 -3.88 4.61
N SER A 239 -13.80 -2.62 4.24
CA SER A 239 -13.40 -1.49 5.07
C SER A 239 -14.49 -0.42 4.91
N ILE A 240 -15.07 0.01 6.02
CA ILE A 240 -16.17 0.98 6.04
C ILE A 240 -15.69 2.24 6.76
N GLY A 241 -15.19 3.21 6.00
CA GLY A 241 -14.67 4.46 6.56
C GLY A 241 -13.40 4.33 7.40
N GLU A 242 -12.76 3.16 7.46
CA GLU A 242 -11.69 2.86 8.42
C GLU A 242 -10.32 3.42 8.05
N LEU A 243 -9.99 3.51 6.75
CA LEU A 243 -8.75 4.10 6.26
C LEU A 243 -8.96 5.57 5.86
N THR A 244 -10.11 5.86 5.23
CA THR A 244 -10.51 7.20 4.81
C THR A 244 -12.00 7.38 5.09
N GLU A 245 -12.37 8.44 5.79
CA GLU A 245 -13.77 8.72 6.13
C GLU A 245 -14.63 8.84 4.86
N GLY A 246 -15.86 8.31 4.95
CA GLY A 246 -16.81 8.36 3.83
C GLY A 246 -16.52 7.42 2.67
N LEU A 247 -15.46 6.60 2.75
CA LEU A 247 -15.12 5.60 1.75
C LEU A 247 -15.42 4.18 2.21
N MET A 248 -15.80 3.33 1.25
CA MET A 248 -15.92 1.90 1.44
C MET A 248 -15.05 1.18 0.41
N ALA A 249 -14.32 0.17 0.85
CA ALA A 249 -13.50 -0.68 0.01
C ALA A 249 -13.81 -2.15 0.25
N LEU A 250 -13.87 -2.93 -0.84
CA LEU A 250 -13.95 -4.39 -0.82
C LEU A 250 -12.66 -4.97 -1.39
N GLY A 251 -12.09 -5.97 -0.71
CA GLY A 251 -10.81 -6.58 -1.06
C GLY A 251 -10.90 -8.08 -1.29
N MET A 252 -10.16 -8.57 -2.29
CA MET A 252 -10.15 -9.97 -2.72
C MET A 252 -8.72 -10.49 -2.85
N PRO A 253 -8.46 -11.75 -2.44
CA PRO A 253 -7.16 -12.39 -2.60
C PRO A 253 -6.99 -12.97 -4.01
N ILE A 254 -5.75 -12.97 -4.48
CA ILE A 254 -5.28 -13.77 -5.62
C ILE A 254 -4.17 -14.69 -5.10
N PHE A 255 -4.37 -15.99 -5.26
CA PHE A 255 -3.47 -17.00 -4.74
C PHE A 255 -2.40 -17.40 -5.75
N ASN A 256 -1.25 -17.82 -5.26
CA ASN A 256 -0.25 -18.51 -6.05
C ASN A 256 -0.53 -20.03 -6.10
N ARG A 257 0.31 -20.77 -6.83
CA ARG A 257 0.21 -22.23 -6.94
C ARG A 257 0.40 -22.99 -5.61
N TYR A 258 0.96 -22.33 -4.61
CA TYR A 258 1.18 -22.91 -3.28
C TYR A 258 0.02 -22.66 -2.30
N GLY A 259 -0.96 -21.86 -2.71
CA GLY A 259 -2.12 -21.50 -1.88
C GLY A 259 -1.88 -20.26 -1.00
N GLU A 260 -0.80 -19.52 -1.25
CA GLU A 260 -0.51 -18.27 -0.54
C GLU A 260 -1.09 -17.10 -1.31
N VAL A 261 -1.50 -16.05 -0.60
CA VAL A 261 -1.99 -14.80 -1.23
C VAL A 261 -0.81 -14.05 -1.84
N ALA A 262 -0.73 -14.06 -3.18
CA ALA A 262 0.33 -13.39 -3.94
C ALA A 262 -0.02 -11.93 -4.25
N TYR A 263 -1.29 -11.62 -4.43
CA TYR A 263 -1.80 -10.28 -4.66
C TYR A 263 -3.14 -10.11 -3.94
N VAL A 264 -3.49 -8.85 -3.71
CA VAL A 264 -4.83 -8.44 -3.29
C VAL A 264 -5.32 -7.38 -4.28
N PHE A 265 -6.54 -7.52 -4.79
CA PHE A 265 -7.17 -6.40 -5.47
C PHE A 265 -8.29 -5.82 -4.63
N THR A 266 -8.45 -4.50 -4.68
CA THR A 266 -9.49 -3.79 -3.95
C THR A 266 -10.26 -2.90 -4.90
N CYS A 267 -11.60 -2.87 -4.73
CA CYS A 267 -12.48 -1.88 -5.34
C CYS A 267 -12.96 -0.93 -4.26
N SER A 268 -12.97 0.36 -4.54
CA SER A 268 -13.36 1.39 -3.58
C SER A 268 -14.22 2.48 -4.20
N GLY A 269 -15.02 3.10 -3.36
CA GLY A 269 -15.89 4.22 -3.74
C GLY A 269 -16.47 4.91 -2.52
N LEU A 270 -17.34 5.91 -2.76
CA LEU A 270 -18.05 6.57 -1.69
C LEU A 270 -18.94 5.58 -0.94
N LEU A 271 -18.92 5.64 0.38
CA LEU A 271 -19.75 4.77 1.25
C LEU A 271 -21.23 4.81 0.84
N SER A 272 -21.77 6.00 0.56
CA SER A 272 -23.16 6.19 0.13
C SER A 272 -23.51 5.48 -1.19
N THR A 273 -22.51 5.23 -2.03
CA THR A 273 -22.69 4.59 -3.34
C THR A 273 -22.44 3.08 -3.28
N VAL A 274 -21.42 2.64 -2.53
CA VAL A 274 -21.00 1.24 -2.45
C VAL A 274 -21.88 0.44 -1.48
N ALA A 275 -22.20 0.99 -0.30
CA ALA A 275 -22.95 0.24 0.72
C ALA A 275 -24.31 -0.29 0.25
N PRO A 276 -25.13 0.45 -0.51
CA PRO A 276 -26.42 -0.08 -1.00
C PRO A 276 -26.31 -1.26 -1.96
N ILE A 277 -25.14 -1.44 -2.59
CA ILE A 277 -24.90 -2.48 -3.60
C ILE A 277 -23.79 -3.47 -3.17
N GLU A 278 -23.39 -3.46 -1.89
CA GLU A 278 -22.28 -4.28 -1.38
C GLU A 278 -22.37 -5.74 -1.81
N GLU A 279 -23.53 -6.39 -1.64
CA GLU A 279 -23.71 -7.80 -1.97
C GLU A 279 -23.59 -8.08 -3.48
N ALA A 280 -24.13 -7.20 -4.32
CA ALA A 280 -24.04 -7.33 -5.77
C ALA A 280 -22.60 -7.12 -6.23
N LEU A 281 -21.93 -6.11 -5.71
CA LEU A 281 -20.53 -5.82 -5.99
C LEU A 281 -19.64 -6.98 -5.51
N ALA A 282 -19.85 -7.48 -4.31
CA ALA A 282 -19.08 -8.60 -3.75
C ALA A 282 -19.19 -9.87 -4.62
N ARG A 283 -20.36 -10.18 -5.17
CA ARG A 283 -20.54 -11.31 -6.10
C ARG A 283 -19.69 -11.15 -7.36
N GLU A 284 -19.66 -9.95 -7.96
CA GLU A 284 -18.81 -9.67 -9.12
C GLU A 284 -17.32 -9.83 -8.78
N LEU A 285 -16.90 -9.35 -7.59
CA LEU A 285 -15.52 -9.48 -7.14
C LEU A 285 -15.13 -10.95 -6.88
N ILE A 286 -16.00 -11.74 -6.22
CA ILE A 286 -15.77 -13.17 -5.98
C ILE A 286 -15.64 -13.93 -7.31
N ASN A 287 -16.57 -13.71 -8.24
CA ASN A 287 -16.54 -14.34 -9.56
C ASN A 287 -15.25 -14.01 -10.31
N THR A 288 -14.84 -12.74 -10.26
CA THR A 288 -13.60 -12.28 -10.89
C THR A 288 -12.37 -12.87 -10.19
N ALA A 289 -12.34 -12.93 -8.86
CA ALA A 289 -11.25 -13.59 -8.13
C ALA A 289 -11.12 -15.06 -8.51
N ILE A 290 -12.23 -15.79 -8.65
CA ILE A 290 -12.23 -17.19 -9.12
C ILE A 290 -11.68 -17.29 -10.54
N ALA A 291 -12.14 -16.42 -11.45
CA ALA A 291 -11.67 -16.40 -12.84
C ALA A 291 -10.15 -16.13 -12.91
N ILE A 292 -9.66 -15.13 -12.19
CA ILE A 292 -8.24 -14.81 -12.09
C ILE A 292 -7.45 -16.01 -11.55
N ASN A 293 -7.86 -16.56 -10.40
CA ASN A 293 -7.13 -17.67 -9.76
C ASN A 293 -7.05 -18.91 -10.67
N ARG A 294 -8.11 -19.21 -11.42
CA ARG A 294 -8.08 -20.27 -12.45
C ARG A 294 -7.12 -19.95 -13.58
N ALA A 295 -7.13 -18.70 -14.07
CA ALA A 295 -6.28 -18.26 -15.17
C ALA A 295 -4.78 -18.25 -14.82
N VAL A 296 -4.43 -17.95 -13.56
CA VAL A 296 -3.05 -17.91 -13.07
C VAL A 296 -2.60 -19.20 -12.38
N LEU A 297 -3.44 -20.24 -12.38
CA LEU A 297 -3.20 -21.51 -11.69
C LEU A 297 -3.00 -21.34 -10.17
N GLY A 298 -3.68 -20.37 -9.58
CA GLY A 298 -3.70 -20.13 -8.15
C GLY A 298 -4.50 -21.22 -7.42
N ARG A 299 -3.94 -21.75 -6.34
CA ARG A 299 -4.59 -22.78 -5.52
C ARG A 299 -5.49 -22.12 -4.47
N MET A 300 -6.76 -21.99 -4.77
CA MET A 300 -7.75 -21.49 -3.81
C MET A 300 -7.99 -22.49 -2.68
N PRO A 301 -8.18 -22.02 -1.43
CA PRO A 301 -8.60 -22.88 -0.32
C PRO A 301 -9.94 -23.56 -0.60
N PRO A 302 -10.18 -24.80 -0.08
CA PRO A 302 -11.44 -25.52 -0.33
C PRO A 302 -12.69 -24.81 0.23
N ASP A 303 -12.50 -23.98 1.23
CA ASP A 303 -13.56 -23.18 1.86
C ASP A 303 -13.69 -21.76 1.24
N PHE A 304 -13.04 -21.50 0.09
CA PHE A 304 -13.22 -20.25 -0.62
C PHE A 304 -14.64 -20.18 -1.21
N PRO A 305 -15.42 -19.12 -0.88
CA PRO A 305 -16.81 -19.02 -1.33
C PRO A 305 -16.96 -18.98 -2.84
N GLY A 306 -17.94 -19.69 -3.36
CA GLY A 306 -18.27 -19.74 -4.79
C GLY A 306 -17.49 -20.79 -5.59
N LEU A 307 -16.76 -21.71 -4.90
CA LEU A 307 -16.17 -22.89 -5.54
C LEU A 307 -17.19 -24.00 -5.70
#